data_bfed4dc95f976e4b68be1fc98bb35294
#
_entry.id   bfed4dc95f976e4b68be1fc98bb35294
#
_cell.length_a   1.000
_cell.length_b   1.000
_cell.length_c   1.000
_cell.angle_alpha   90.00
_cell.angle_beta   90.00
_cell.angle_gamma   90.00
#
_symmetry.space_group_name_H-M   'P 1'
#
loop_
_entity.id
_entity.type
_entity.pdbx_description
1 polymer ?
#
loop_
_entity_poly.entity_id
_entity_poly.type
_entity_poly.pdbx_seq_one_letter_code
_entity_poly.pdbx_strand_id
1 'polypeptide(L)'
;MTTNIRIAQHADAVAILALAKPFATSFVVDEQAFHHAFSELLASPQAHLAVAETAQQLVGYVLGFDHYTFFANGRVAWVEEIMVCEVLRRQGIGQLLMQEFEVWAVARGCKLVALATRRAAAFYQALGYEESATYFRKLL
;
A
#
# COMPACT_ATOMS: atom_id res chain seq x y z
N MET A 1 -12.44 5.91 -18.48
CA MET A 1 -13.22 5.49 -17.31
C MET A 1 -12.61 6.10 -16.06
N THR A 2 -13.47 6.47 -15.13
CA THR A 2 -13.04 7.13 -13.89
C THR A 2 -12.59 6.09 -12.87
N THR A 3 -11.43 6.32 -12.26
CA THR A 3 -10.93 5.51 -11.16
C THR A 3 -11.32 6.18 -9.84
N ASN A 4 -11.93 5.41 -8.96
CA ASN A 4 -12.31 5.86 -7.62
C ASN A 4 -11.42 5.20 -6.60
N ILE A 5 -10.88 5.99 -5.67
CA ILE A 5 -10.06 5.48 -4.55
C ILE A 5 -10.92 5.54 -3.29
N ARG A 6 -11.02 4.42 -2.59
CA ARG A 6 -11.81 4.34 -1.35
C ARG A 6 -11.18 3.38 -0.37
N ILE A 7 -11.63 3.45 0.89
CA ILE A 7 -11.19 2.52 1.94
C ILE A 7 -11.71 1.12 1.61
N ALA A 8 -10.88 0.12 1.89
CA ALA A 8 -11.25 -1.28 1.70
C ALA A 8 -12.33 -1.71 2.70
N GLN A 9 -13.18 -2.62 2.27
CA GLN A 9 -14.24 -3.23 3.06
C GLN A 9 -14.06 -4.74 3.09
N HIS A 10 -14.75 -5.43 3.99
CA HIS A 10 -14.67 -6.89 4.08
C HIS A 10 -14.97 -7.60 2.77
N ALA A 11 -15.91 -7.08 2.01
CA ALA A 11 -16.30 -7.64 0.71
C ALA A 11 -15.19 -7.58 -0.34
N ASP A 12 -14.14 -6.79 -0.13
CA ASP A 12 -13.05 -6.62 -1.08
C ASP A 12 -11.99 -7.72 -0.98
N ALA A 13 -12.09 -8.60 0.01
CA ALA A 13 -11.02 -9.57 0.32
C ALA A 13 -10.64 -10.43 -0.88
N VAL A 14 -11.61 -10.99 -1.60
CA VAL A 14 -11.33 -11.90 -2.73
C VAL A 14 -10.58 -11.17 -3.85
N ALA A 15 -11.00 -9.95 -4.17
CA ALA A 15 -10.36 -9.16 -5.23
C ALA A 15 -8.95 -8.73 -4.84
N ILE A 16 -8.74 -8.35 -3.57
CA ILE A 16 -7.41 -7.98 -3.08
C ILE A 16 -6.49 -9.19 -3.08
N LEU A 17 -6.98 -10.36 -2.66
CA LEU A 17 -6.19 -11.58 -2.70
C LEU A 17 -5.70 -11.89 -4.12
N ALA A 18 -6.57 -11.73 -5.11
CA ALA A 18 -6.21 -11.97 -6.50
C ALA A 18 -5.12 -11.01 -6.98
N LEU A 19 -5.12 -9.76 -6.50
CA LEU A 19 -4.08 -8.79 -6.81
C LEU A 19 -2.79 -9.07 -6.06
N ALA A 20 -2.88 -9.56 -4.83
CA ALA A 20 -1.71 -9.80 -3.98
C ALA A 20 -0.89 -11.02 -4.41
N LYS A 21 -1.54 -12.05 -4.95
CA LYS A 21 -0.86 -13.30 -5.33
C LYS A 21 0.33 -13.08 -6.27
N PRO A 22 0.19 -12.38 -7.39
CA PRO A 22 1.33 -12.16 -8.29
C PRO A 22 2.37 -11.17 -7.73
N PHE A 23 2.00 -10.36 -6.75
CA PHE A 23 2.90 -9.42 -6.12
C PHE A 23 3.95 -10.13 -5.26
N ALA A 24 3.58 -11.20 -4.58
CA ALA A 24 4.47 -11.91 -3.66
C ALA A 24 5.55 -12.68 -4.42
N THR A 25 6.82 -12.39 -4.15
CA THR A 25 7.97 -13.03 -4.80
C THR A 25 8.74 -13.96 -3.88
N SER A 26 8.78 -13.68 -2.58
CA SER A 26 9.53 -14.48 -1.59
C SER A 26 8.69 -15.54 -0.90
N PHE A 27 7.37 -15.42 -0.96
CA PHE A 27 6.43 -16.32 -0.31
C PHE A 27 5.32 -16.68 -1.30
N VAL A 28 4.74 -17.86 -1.14
CA VAL A 28 3.47 -18.21 -1.78
C VAL A 28 2.35 -17.74 -0.86
N VAL A 29 1.42 -16.95 -1.40
CA VAL A 29 0.32 -16.43 -0.59
C VAL A 29 -0.62 -17.55 -0.19
N ASP A 30 -0.79 -17.75 1.12
CA ASP A 30 -1.72 -18.71 1.71
C ASP A 30 -3.06 -18.03 1.99
N GLU A 31 -4.16 -18.61 1.54
CA GLU A 31 -5.47 -17.97 1.66
C GLU A 31 -5.91 -17.79 3.11
N GLN A 32 -5.68 -18.77 3.97
CA GLN A 32 -6.05 -18.65 5.38
C GLN A 32 -5.26 -17.55 6.06
N ALA A 33 -3.96 -17.51 5.81
CA ALA A 33 -3.10 -16.46 6.36
C ALA A 33 -3.53 -15.09 5.84
N PHE A 34 -3.90 -15.01 4.55
CA PHE A 34 -4.39 -13.77 3.97
C PHE A 34 -5.66 -13.28 4.69
N HIS A 35 -6.66 -14.15 4.85
CA HIS A 35 -7.92 -13.74 5.47
C HIS A 35 -7.73 -13.33 6.93
N HIS A 36 -6.85 -14.00 7.66
CA HIS A 36 -6.52 -13.60 9.01
C HIS A 36 -5.87 -12.22 9.04
N ALA A 37 -4.85 -12.01 8.21
CA ALA A 37 -4.17 -10.71 8.12
C ALA A 37 -5.12 -9.60 7.68
N PHE A 38 -5.99 -9.89 6.69
CA PHE A 38 -6.95 -8.92 6.19
C PHE A 38 -7.90 -8.43 7.30
N SER A 39 -8.42 -9.35 8.10
CA SER A 39 -9.30 -9.01 9.23
C SER A 39 -8.55 -8.17 10.27
N GLU A 40 -7.33 -8.55 10.60
CA GLU A 40 -6.51 -7.80 11.56
C GLU A 40 -6.20 -6.39 11.05
N LEU A 41 -5.88 -6.27 9.77
CA LEU A 41 -5.55 -4.96 9.19
C LEU A 41 -6.76 -4.04 9.15
N LEU A 42 -7.95 -4.56 8.78
CA LEU A 42 -9.16 -3.74 8.78
C LEU A 42 -9.54 -3.26 10.18
N ALA A 43 -9.21 -4.04 11.21
CA ALA A 43 -9.52 -3.69 12.59
C ALA A 43 -8.47 -2.78 13.24
N SER A 44 -7.28 -2.65 12.64
CA SER A 44 -6.18 -1.90 13.24
C SER A 44 -6.29 -0.41 12.93
N PRO A 45 -6.33 0.47 13.95
CA PRO A 45 -6.37 1.92 13.70
C PRO A 45 -5.07 2.46 13.11
N GLN A 46 -3.98 1.71 13.19
CA GLN A 46 -2.67 2.11 12.65
C GLN A 46 -2.46 1.64 11.22
N ALA A 47 -3.33 0.79 10.70
CA ALA A 47 -3.24 0.29 9.34
C ALA A 47 -4.16 1.07 8.42
N HIS A 48 -3.75 1.21 7.17
CA HIS A 48 -4.54 1.88 6.14
C HIS A 48 -4.53 1.02 4.89
N LEU A 49 -5.71 0.61 4.46
CA LEU A 49 -5.87 -0.18 3.25
C LEU A 49 -6.91 0.51 2.38
N ALA A 50 -6.47 0.99 1.22
CA ALA A 50 -7.34 1.65 0.25
C ALA A 50 -7.27 0.91 -1.07
N VAL A 51 -8.35 0.99 -1.82
CA VAL A 51 -8.48 0.29 -3.10
C VAL A 51 -8.80 1.27 -4.21
N ALA A 52 -8.34 0.92 -5.41
CA ALA A 52 -8.68 1.63 -6.64
C ALA A 52 -9.73 0.82 -7.39
N GLU A 53 -10.82 1.46 -7.73
CA GLU A 53 -11.95 0.83 -8.39
C GLU A 53 -12.25 1.54 -9.70
N THR A 54 -12.35 0.76 -10.77
CA THR A 54 -12.71 1.26 -12.10
C THR A 54 -13.82 0.38 -12.65
N ALA A 55 -14.94 0.99 -13.07
CA ALA A 55 -16.09 0.26 -13.59
C ALA A 55 -16.54 -0.86 -12.63
N GLN A 56 -16.56 -0.56 -11.33
CA GLN A 56 -16.96 -1.48 -10.26
C GLN A 56 -16.06 -2.70 -10.09
N GLN A 57 -14.84 -2.66 -10.65
CA GLN A 57 -13.85 -3.70 -10.45
C GLN A 57 -12.67 -3.13 -9.71
N LEU A 58 -12.12 -3.89 -8.76
CA LEU A 58 -10.90 -3.51 -8.07
C LEU A 58 -9.72 -3.74 -8.99
N VAL A 59 -8.94 -2.67 -9.18
CA VAL A 59 -7.80 -2.69 -10.10
C VAL A 59 -6.48 -2.40 -9.39
N GLY A 60 -6.52 -2.08 -8.10
CA GLY A 60 -5.31 -1.84 -7.33
C GLY A 60 -5.62 -1.64 -5.85
N TYR A 61 -4.56 -1.67 -5.04
CA TYR A 61 -4.66 -1.36 -3.61
C TYR A 61 -3.35 -0.77 -3.09
N VAL A 62 -3.44 -0.08 -1.97
CA VAL A 62 -2.29 0.35 -1.18
C VAL A 62 -2.52 -0.06 0.26
N LEU A 63 -1.51 -0.68 0.86
CA LEU A 63 -1.51 -1.08 2.26
C LEU A 63 -0.32 -0.43 2.96
N GLY A 64 -0.58 0.19 4.08
CA GLY A 64 0.49 0.73 4.90
C GLY A 64 0.02 1.01 6.31
N PHE A 65 0.90 1.56 7.11
CA PHE A 65 0.60 1.84 8.50
C PHE A 65 1.48 2.95 9.03
N ASP A 66 1.12 3.47 10.20
CA ASP A 66 1.94 4.45 10.90
C ASP A 66 2.41 3.89 12.24
N HIS A 67 3.45 4.49 12.76
CA HIS A 67 3.96 4.17 14.09
C HIS A 67 4.74 5.36 14.64
N TYR A 68 4.88 5.39 15.95
CA TYR A 68 5.69 6.42 16.60
C TYR A 68 7.17 6.15 16.44
N THR A 69 7.93 7.23 16.37
CA THR A 69 9.40 7.20 16.31
C THR A 69 9.97 8.23 17.27
N PHE A 70 11.24 8.05 17.62
CA PHE A 70 11.97 9.09 18.35
C PHE A 70 12.65 10.07 17.38
N PHE A 71 13.20 9.54 16.29
CA PHE A 71 14.01 10.37 15.38
C PHE A 71 13.22 11.43 14.64
N ALA A 72 11.95 11.15 14.34
CA ALA A 72 11.12 12.06 13.56
C ALA A 72 10.20 12.92 14.42
N ASN A 73 10.33 12.82 15.75
CA ASN A 73 9.51 13.57 16.70
C ASN A 73 8.02 13.28 16.57
N GLY A 74 7.66 12.04 16.32
CA GLY A 74 6.27 11.65 16.17
C GLY A 74 6.10 10.44 15.26
N ARG A 75 4.95 10.37 14.60
CA ARG A 75 4.62 9.28 13.70
C ARG A 75 5.29 9.40 12.35
N VAL A 76 5.65 8.26 11.79
CA VAL A 76 5.99 8.11 10.36
C VAL A 76 5.07 7.09 9.77
N ALA A 77 4.77 7.23 8.48
CA ALA A 77 3.95 6.27 7.74
C ALA A 77 4.85 5.43 6.82
N TRP A 78 4.47 4.16 6.66
CA TRP A 78 5.21 3.20 5.84
C TRP A 78 4.25 2.53 4.86
N VAL A 79 4.56 2.61 3.57
CA VAL A 79 3.83 1.85 2.55
C VAL A 79 4.42 0.46 2.50
N GLU A 80 3.62 -0.55 2.88
CA GLU A 80 4.05 -1.93 2.87
C GLU A 80 3.87 -2.57 1.50
N GLU A 81 2.69 -2.37 0.88
CA GLU A 81 2.36 -2.95 -0.42
C GLU A 81 1.56 -1.95 -1.24
N ILE A 82 1.87 -1.88 -2.52
CA ILE A 82 1.05 -1.17 -3.49
C ILE A 82 1.04 -1.99 -4.77
N MET A 83 -0.15 -2.24 -5.29
CA MET A 83 -0.32 -3.09 -6.46
C MET A 83 -1.40 -2.53 -7.37
N VAL A 84 -1.09 -2.49 -8.65
CA VAL A 84 -2.05 -2.15 -9.71
C VAL A 84 -2.06 -3.32 -10.68
N CYS A 85 -3.24 -3.72 -11.14
CA CYS A 85 -3.33 -4.83 -12.09
C CYS A 85 -2.52 -4.51 -13.35
N GLU A 86 -1.88 -5.53 -13.90
CA GLU A 86 -0.85 -5.35 -14.94
C GLU A 86 -1.35 -4.59 -16.16
N VAL A 87 -2.56 -4.91 -16.62
CA VAL A 87 -3.12 -4.32 -17.84
C VAL A 87 -3.47 -2.84 -17.70
N LEU A 88 -3.55 -2.33 -16.46
CA LEU A 88 -3.89 -0.93 -16.20
C LEU A 88 -2.72 -0.13 -15.61
N ARG A 89 -1.52 -0.68 -15.61
CA ARG A 89 -0.32 0.05 -15.18
C ARG A 89 -0.02 1.19 -16.14
N ARG A 90 0.68 2.22 -15.66
CA ARG A 90 1.06 3.42 -16.41
C ARG A 90 -0.12 4.31 -16.78
N GLN A 91 -1.25 4.17 -16.08
CA GLN A 91 -2.43 5.03 -16.27
C GLN A 91 -2.69 5.94 -15.08
N GLY A 92 -1.71 6.11 -14.20
CA GLY A 92 -1.81 7.01 -13.06
C GLY A 92 -2.52 6.43 -11.84
N ILE A 93 -2.90 5.17 -11.84
CA ILE A 93 -3.61 4.56 -10.71
C ILE A 93 -2.70 4.47 -9.48
N GLY A 94 -1.45 4.05 -9.66
CA GLY A 94 -0.48 4.01 -8.57
C GLY A 94 -0.26 5.37 -7.94
N GLN A 95 -0.20 6.42 -8.75
CA GLN A 95 -0.08 7.79 -8.26
C GLN A 95 -1.29 8.19 -7.42
N LEU A 96 -2.50 7.84 -7.85
CA LEU A 96 -3.72 8.14 -7.10
C LEU A 96 -3.72 7.41 -5.75
N LEU A 97 -3.28 6.15 -5.73
CA LEU A 97 -3.18 5.38 -4.49
C LEU A 97 -2.16 6.00 -3.53
N MET A 98 -1.01 6.42 -4.04
CA MET A 98 0.00 7.08 -3.21
C MET A 98 -0.49 8.42 -2.68
N GLN A 99 -1.19 9.20 -3.49
CA GLN A 99 -1.74 10.48 -3.05
C GLN A 99 -2.75 10.26 -1.93
N GLU A 100 -3.61 9.27 -2.05
CA GLU A 100 -4.59 8.96 -1.02
C GLU A 100 -3.89 8.54 0.28
N PHE A 101 -2.85 7.71 0.17
CA PHE A 101 -2.08 7.29 1.33
C PHE A 101 -1.41 8.49 2.03
N GLU A 102 -0.86 9.41 1.25
CA GLU A 102 -0.23 10.62 1.80
C GLU A 102 -1.24 11.52 2.51
N VAL A 103 -2.46 11.65 1.98
CA VAL A 103 -3.54 12.39 2.64
C VAL A 103 -3.85 11.76 3.99
N TRP A 104 -3.96 10.43 4.04
CA TRP A 104 -4.18 9.71 5.30
C TRP A 104 -3.03 9.96 6.28
N ALA A 105 -1.79 9.87 5.82
CA ALA A 105 -0.62 10.07 6.66
C ALA A 105 -0.57 11.47 7.26
N VAL A 106 -0.88 12.49 6.47
CA VAL A 106 -0.94 13.88 6.95
C VAL A 106 -2.03 14.02 8.01
N ALA A 107 -3.21 13.45 7.78
CA ALA A 107 -4.31 13.51 8.75
C ALA A 107 -3.96 12.82 10.07
N ARG A 108 -3.09 11.81 10.03
CA ARG A 108 -2.60 11.11 11.21
C ARG A 108 -1.48 11.86 11.93
N GLY A 109 -1.00 12.95 11.38
CA GLY A 109 0.12 13.71 11.95
C GLY A 109 1.49 13.13 11.63
N CYS A 110 1.60 12.29 10.61
CA CYS A 110 2.89 11.70 10.24
C CYS A 110 3.83 12.77 9.69
N LYS A 111 5.12 12.60 9.99
CA LYS A 111 6.17 13.55 9.59
C LYS A 111 6.74 13.22 8.22
N LEU A 112 6.64 11.96 7.79
CA LEU A 112 7.10 11.51 6.47
C LEU A 112 6.37 10.23 6.09
N VAL A 113 6.45 9.89 4.81
CA VAL A 113 6.04 8.60 4.26
C VAL A 113 7.29 7.94 3.71
N ALA A 114 7.52 6.69 4.09
CA ALA A 114 8.67 5.91 3.64
C ALA A 114 8.22 4.60 3.05
N LEU A 115 9.08 4.00 2.25
CA LEU A 115 8.83 2.70 1.64
C LEU A 115 10.15 2.10 1.17
N ALA A 116 10.13 0.79 0.84
CA ALA A 116 11.23 0.13 0.16
C ALA A 116 10.73 -0.36 -1.19
N THR A 117 11.55 -0.23 -2.21
CA THR A 117 11.23 -0.73 -3.55
C THR A 117 12.47 -1.35 -4.18
N ARG A 118 12.27 -2.43 -4.96
CA ARG A 118 13.37 -3.08 -5.69
C ARG A 118 13.47 -2.62 -7.13
N ARG A 119 12.34 -2.19 -7.73
CA ARG A 119 12.27 -1.98 -9.19
C ARG A 119 11.58 -0.68 -9.60
N ALA A 120 10.96 0.05 -8.66
CA ALA A 120 10.12 1.19 -9.00
C ALA A 120 10.69 2.52 -8.52
N ALA A 121 12.01 2.62 -8.33
CA ALA A 121 12.65 3.84 -7.84
C ALA A 121 12.25 5.07 -8.67
N ALA A 122 12.24 4.94 -9.99
CA ALA A 122 11.89 6.07 -10.86
C ALA A 122 10.45 6.55 -10.65
N PHE A 123 9.52 5.62 -10.41
CA PHE A 123 8.14 5.96 -10.12
C PHE A 123 8.04 6.83 -8.87
N TYR A 124 8.70 6.43 -7.79
CA TYR A 124 8.65 7.17 -6.53
C TYR A 124 9.41 8.49 -6.61
N GLN A 125 10.54 8.53 -7.30
CA GLN A 125 11.28 9.77 -7.51
C GLN A 125 10.44 10.80 -8.26
N ALA A 126 9.67 10.36 -9.25
CA ALA A 126 8.75 11.24 -9.97
C ALA A 126 7.65 11.81 -9.08
N LEU A 127 7.31 11.13 -7.99
CA LEU A 127 6.33 11.59 -7.01
C LEU A 127 6.94 12.46 -5.90
N GLY A 128 8.25 12.72 -5.96
CA GLY A 128 8.93 13.57 -4.98
C GLY A 128 9.61 12.81 -3.85
N TYR A 129 9.71 11.49 -3.93
CA TYR A 129 10.43 10.69 -2.94
C TYR A 129 11.91 10.68 -3.26
N GLU A 130 12.73 10.71 -2.23
CA GLU A 130 14.18 10.62 -2.37
C GLU A 130 14.72 9.33 -1.79
N GLU A 131 15.78 8.83 -2.37
CA GLU A 131 16.48 7.66 -1.84
C GLU A 131 17.25 8.07 -0.59
N SER A 132 16.90 7.48 0.55
CA SER A 132 17.37 7.93 1.84
C SER A 132 18.20 6.91 2.60
N ALA A 133 17.96 5.61 2.40
CA ALA A 133 18.59 4.57 3.19
C ALA A 133 18.66 3.25 2.44
N THR A 134 19.50 2.34 2.94
CA THR A 134 19.57 0.98 2.43
C THR A 134 18.68 0.07 3.27
N TYR A 135 17.86 -0.73 2.61
CA TYR A 135 16.91 -1.64 3.24
C TYR A 135 17.53 -3.03 3.36
N PHE A 136 17.53 -3.59 4.56
CA PHE A 136 18.01 -4.93 4.83
C PHE A 136 16.87 -5.79 5.35
N ARG A 137 16.86 -7.08 4.99
CA ARG A 137 15.91 -8.04 5.55
C ARG A 137 16.57 -9.37 5.77
N LYS A 138 16.00 -10.17 6.68
CA LYS A 138 16.41 -11.55 6.93
C LYS A 138 15.15 -12.38 7.08
N LEU A 139 15.01 -13.40 6.28
CA LEU A 139 13.89 -14.34 6.41
C LEU A 139 14.09 -15.18 7.66
N LEU A 140 13.04 -15.37 8.44
CA LEU A 140 13.09 -16.10 9.72
C LEU A 140 12.51 -17.50 9.59
#